data_33baa768acccb1c26ed2a38d10fa6c9e
#
_entry.id   33baa768acccb1c26ed2a38d10fa6c9e
#
_cell.length_a   1.000
_cell.length_b   1.000
_cell.length_c   1.000
_cell.angle_alpha   90.00
_cell.angle_beta   90.00
_cell.angle_gamma   90.00
#
_symmetry.space_group_name_H-M   'P 1'
#
loop_
_entity.id
_entity.type
_entity.pdbx_description
1 polymer ?
#
loop_
_entity_poly.entity_id
_entity_poly.type
_entity_poly.pdbx_seq_one_letter_code
_entity_poly.pdbx_strand_id
1 'polypeptide(L)'
;MVIKMQFGKRILLLLCAVLMLFSMFPAIRSGASSGPSLVTTLTDNAVQRGSKKNFDVWARNASGEKIRATVTHNGTRLEPTWDDSDKASYTLNFTEEGENIVTVSASSDGGKKKQLTYRILYRRAEPGEEIGRAIWSVEAFTVGCGYIVEPTEVPIREGETAAEQLLRLLSENGLVGYYGGTAKSSFYLAYIADGTASGERYNSYLRSAVPT
;
A
#
# COMPACT_ATOMS: atom_id res chain seq x y z
N MET A 1 -39.09 -64.70 38.61
CA MET A 1 -38.89 -63.25 38.51
C MET A 1 -37.51 -62.94 37.92
N VAL A 2 -37.15 -63.48 36.73
CA VAL A 2 -35.83 -63.32 36.11
C VAL A 2 -35.87 -62.87 34.63
N ILE A 3 -37.06 -62.69 34.07
CA ILE A 3 -37.22 -62.39 32.60
C ILE A 3 -37.15 -60.86 32.29
N LYS A 4 -37.32 -59.97 33.25
CA LYS A 4 -37.30 -58.49 33.01
C LYS A 4 -35.88 -57.88 32.82
N MET A 5 -34.81 -58.56 33.21
CA MET A 5 -33.45 -58.01 33.14
C MET A 5 -32.73 -58.27 31.80
N GLN A 6 -33.21 -59.18 30.98
CA GLN A 6 -32.61 -59.51 29.69
C GLN A 6 -33.00 -58.54 28.58
N PHE A 7 -34.17 -57.90 28.67
CA PHE A 7 -34.65 -56.97 27.64
C PHE A 7 -33.91 -55.66 27.62
N GLY A 8 -33.57 -55.11 28.78
CA GLY A 8 -32.82 -53.85 28.91
C GLY A 8 -31.40 -53.94 28.35
N LYS A 9 -30.69 -55.07 28.57
CA LYS A 9 -29.33 -55.25 28.05
C LYS A 9 -29.27 -55.39 26.52
N ARG A 10 -30.29 -56.01 25.92
CA ARG A 10 -30.35 -56.14 24.47
C ARG A 10 -30.69 -54.83 23.77
N ILE A 11 -31.53 -53.99 24.35
CA ILE A 11 -31.85 -52.63 23.82
C ILE A 11 -30.65 -51.74 23.98
N LEU A 12 -29.93 -51.79 25.08
CA LEU A 12 -28.70 -51.00 25.28
C LEU A 12 -27.59 -51.40 24.31
N LEU A 13 -27.39 -52.69 24.03
CA LEU A 13 -26.42 -53.21 23.06
C LEU A 13 -26.82 -52.80 21.61
N LEU A 14 -28.10 -52.81 21.24
CA LEU A 14 -28.57 -52.35 19.95
C LEU A 14 -28.39 -50.83 19.79
N LEU A 15 -28.62 -50.03 20.86
CA LEU A 15 -28.42 -48.60 20.82
C LEU A 15 -26.93 -48.22 20.67
N CYS A 16 -26.02 -48.95 21.34
CA CYS A 16 -24.58 -48.77 21.17
C CYS A 16 -24.10 -49.17 19.77
N ALA A 17 -24.63 -50.23 19.21
CA ALA A 17 -24.28 -50.67 17.84
C ALA A 17 -24.73 -49.67 16.77
N VAL A 18 -25.93 -49.05 16.93
CA VAL A 18 -26.41 -47.98 16.03
C VAL A 18 -25.58 -46.70 16.20
N LEU A 19 -25.18 -46.32 17.42
CA LEU A 19 -24.28 -45.18 17.64
C LEU A 19 -22.88 -45.42 17.05
N MET A 20 -22.37 -46.63 17.10
CA MET A 20 -21.06 -46.95 16.51
C MET A 20 -21.12 -46.97 14.95
N LEU A 21 -22.25 -47.35 14.35
CA LEU A 21 -22.42 -47.26 12.90
C LEU A 21 -22.50 -45.84 12.37
N PHE A 22 -22.99 -44.88 13.19
CA PHE A 22 -22.98 -43.46 12.82
C PHE A 22 -21.60 -42.80 12.93
N SER A 23 -20.67 -43.37 13.71
CA SER A 23 -19.29 -42.86 13.82
C SER A 23 -18.36 -43.33 12.69
N MET A 24 -18.78 -44.26 11.84
CA MET A 24 -18.02 -44.75 10.67
C MET A 24 -18.34 -44.02 9.37
N PHE A 25 -19.32 -43.13 9.32
CA PHE A 25 -19.44 -42.24 8.18
C PHE A 25 -18.30 -41.22 8.28
N PRO A 26 -17.28 -41.23 7.37
CA PRO A 26 -16.36 -40.12 7.29
C PRO A 26 -17.26 -38.89 7.11
N ALA A 27 -17.14 -37.94 8.01
CA ALA A 27 -17.76 -36.65 7.78
C ALA A 27 -17.28 -36.19 6.41
N ILE A 28 -18.15 -36.30 5.42
CA ILE A 28 -17.95 -35.65 4.13
C ILE A 28 -17.91 -34.17 4.51
N ARG A 29 -16.72 -33.68 4.86
CA ARG A 29 -16.44 -32.28 4.80
C ARG A 29 -16.69 -31.93 3.33
N SER A 30 -17.90 -31.52 3.04
CA SER A 30 -18.15 -30.70 1.87
C SER A 30 -17.31 -29.46 2.13
N GLY A 31 -16.04 -29.55 1.72
CA GLY A 31 -15.19 -28.40 1.57
C GLY A 31 -15.94 -27.53 0.60
N ALA A 32 -16.69 -26.57 1.14
CA ALA A 32 -17.18 -25.47 0.33
C ALA A 32 -15.89 -24.89 -0.25
N SER A 33 -15.58 -25.24 -1.50
CA SER A 33 -14.44 -24.72 -2.21
C SER A 33 -14.62 -23.22 -2.15
N SER A 34 -13.90 -22.59 -1.21
CA SER A 34 -13.90 -21.16 -1.10
C SER A 34 -13.37 -20.63 -2.42
N GLY A 35 -14.07 -19.67 -3.02
CA GLY A 35 -13.60 -19.02 -4.23
C GLY A 35 -12.24 -18.36 -3.99
N PRO A 36 -11.60 -17.80 -5.02
CA PRO A 36 -10.33 -17.14 -4.88
C PRO A 36 -10.44 -15.94 -3.91
N SER A 37 -9.41 -15.69 -3.12
CA SER A 37 -9.27 -14.45 -2.38
C SER A 37 -8.66 -13.40 -3.30
N LEU A 38 -9.11 -12.16 -3.17
CA LEU A 38 -8.64 -11.04 -3.98
C LEU A 38 -8.61 -9.80 -3.09
N VAL A 39 -7.43 -9.17 -2.99
CA VAL A 39 -7.18 -7.96 -2.20
C VAL A 39 -6.38 -6.98 -3.06
N THR A 40 -6.56 -5.69 -2.86
CA THR A 40 -5.80 -4.64 -3.54
C THR A 40 -5.67 -3.41 -2.65
N THR A 41 -4.69 -2.57 -2.95
CA THR A 41 -4.49 -1.26 -2.29
C THR A 41 -5.36 -0.15 -2.89
N LEU A 42 -6.21 -0.45 -3.88
CA LEU A 42 -7.15 0.54 -4.41
C LEU A 42 -8.25 0.85 -3.40
N THR A 43 -8.65 2.12 -3.39
CA THR A 43 -9.80 2.61 -2.62
C THR A 43 -10.90 3.00 -3.59
N ASP A 44 -12.13 2.51 -3.36
CA ASP A 44 -13.28 2.88 -4.18
C ASP A 44 -13.71 4.33 -3.92
N ASN A 45 -14.20 5.00 -4.96
CA ASN A 45 -14.59 6.41 -4.96
C ASN A 45 -13.47 7.38 -4.55
N ALA A 46 -12.21 6.97 -4.74
CA ALA A 46 -11.07 7.83 -4.47
C ALA A 46 -10.95 8.95 -5.51
N VAL A 47 -10.52 10.12 -5.06
CA VAL A 47 -10.10 11.22 -5.94
C VAL A 47 -8.60 11.11 -6.18
N GLN A 48 -8.20 11.01 -7.43
CA GLN A 48 -6.81 10.97 -7.87
C GLN A 48 -6.44 12.30 -8.54
N ARG A 49 -5.37 12.94 -8.07
CA ARG A 49 -4.89 14.23 -8.58
C ARG A 49 -3.73 14.09 -9.55
N GLY A 50 -2.82 13.16 -9.28
CA GLY A 50 -1.70 12.89 -10.17
C GLY A 50 -2.10 12.01 -11.35
N SER A 51 -1.42 12.17 -12.48
CA SER A 51 -1.68 11.43 -13.73
C SER A 51 -1.31 9.94 -13.65
N LYS A 52 -0.70 9.49 -12.55
CA LYS A 52 -0.33 8.09 -12.34
C LYS A 52 -0.70 7.64 -10.94
N LYS A 53 -1.08 6.36 -10.81
CA LYS A 53 -1.29 5.69 -9.52
C LYS A 53 -0.80 4.26 -9.58
N ASN A 54 0.14 3.93 -8.70
CA ASN A 54 0.56 2.55 -8.48
C ASN A 54 -0.35 1.88 -7.47
N PHE A 55 -0.60 0.59 -7.66
CA PHE A 55 -1.36 -0.23 -6.73
C PHE A 55 -0.95 -1.69 -6.82
N ASP A 56 -1.19 -2.43 -5.74
CA ASP A 56 -0.86 -3.83 -5.60
C ASP A 56 -2.11 -4.70 -5.62
N VAL A 57 -1.97 -5.92 -6.10
CA VAL A 57 -3.01 -6.95 -6.14
C VAL A 57 -2.46 -8.25 -5.59
N TRP A 58 -3.15 -8.81 -4.60
CA TRP A 58 -2.95 -10.15 -4.06
C TRP A 58 -4.13 -11.02 -4.49
N ALA A 59 -3.86 -12.03 -5.30
CA ALA A 59 -4.85 -13.01 -5.73
C ALA A 59 -4.36 -14.41 -5.34
N ARG A 60 -5.18 -15.15 -4.59
CA ARG A 60 -4.84 -16.49 -4.11
C ARG A 60 -6.01 -17.44 -4.35
N ASN A 61 -5.69 -18.71 -4.66
CA ASN A 61 -6.68 -19.77 -4.72
C ASN A 61 -7.13 -20.21 -3.32
N ALA A 62 -8.01 -21.20 -3.25
CA ALA A 62 -8.50 -21.74 -1.98
C ALA A 62 -7.40 -22.39 -1.11
N SER A 63 -6.29 -22.83 -1.70
CA SER A 63 -5.13 -23.40 -1.02
C SER A 63 -4.15 -22.33 -0.52
N GLY A 64 -4.40 -21.04 -0.82
CA GLY A 64 -3.54 -19.94 -0.46
C GLY A 64 -2.39 -19.67 -1.44
N GLU A 65 -2.32 -20.42 -2.55
CA GLU A 65 -1.30 -20.21 -3.57
C GLU A 65 -1.64 -19.02 -4.44
N LYS A 66 -0.61 -18.26 -4.86
CA LYS A 66 -0.78 -17.14 -5.76
C LYS A 66 -1.38 -17.61 -7.10
N ILE A 67 -2.37 -16.87 -7.57
CA ILE A 67 -2.96 -17.03 -8.91
C ILE A 67 -2.90 -15.69 -9.64
N ARG A 68 -2.93 -15.75 -10.97
CA ARG A 68 -2.91 -14.54 -11.79
C ARG A 68 -4.26 -13.81 -11.73
N ALA A 69 -4.22 -12.53 -11.40
CA ALA A 69 -5.35 -11.64 -11.55
C ALA A 69 -5.40 -11.05 -12.97
N THR A 70 -6.60 -10.75 -13.43
CA THR A 70 -6.84 -9.92 -14.62
C THR A 70 -7.28 -8.56 -14.15
N VAL A 71 -6.56 -7.52 -14.56
CA VAL A 71 -6.85 -6.12 -14.25
C VAL A 71 -7.22 -5.39 -15.52
N THR A 72 -8.30 -4.61 -15.47
CA THR A 72 -8.67 -3.71 -16.57
C THR A 72 -8.86 -2.28 -16.06
N HIS A 73 -8.51 -1.31 -16.89
CA HIS A 73 -8.75 0.11 -16.67
C HIS A 73 -9.60 0.62 -17.83
N ASN A 74 -10.79 1.08 -17.54
CA ASN A 74 -11.80 1.50 -18.55
C ASN A 74 -12.00 0.44 -19.65
N GLY A 75 -12.04 -0.85 -19.24
CA GLY A 75 -12.18 -2.00 -20.15
C GLY A 75 -10.88 -2.47 -20.81
N THR A 76 -9.82 -1.68 -20.82
CA THR A 76 -8.52 -2.06 -21.38
C THR A 76 -7.71 -2.86 -20.37
N ARG A 77 -7.19 -4.03 -20.78
CA ARG A 77 -6.36 -4.88 -19.93
C ARG A 77 -5.04 -4.21 -19.61
N LEU A 78 -4.65 -4.30 -18.34
CA LEU A 78 -3.35 -3.88 -17.86
C LEU A 78 -2.44 -5.09 -17.64
N GLU A 79 -1.18 -4.96 -18.02
CA GLU A 79 -0.13 -5.87 -17.61
C GLU A 79 0.55 -5.36 -16.34
N PRO A 80 1.00 -6.25 -15.45
CA PRO A 80 1.68 -5.83 -14.23
C PRO A 80 3.03 -5.17 -14.58
N THR A 81 3.36 -4.12 -13.84
CA THR A 81 4.69 -3.49 -13.89
C THR A 81 5.72 -4.27 -13.07
N TRP A 82 5.26 -5.03 -12.09
CA TRP A 82 6.02 -5.95 -11.28
C TRP A 82 5.16 -7.15 -10.89
N ASP A 83 5.73 -8.36 -10.94
CA ASP A 83 5.03 -9.60 -10.59
C ASP A 83 6.01 -10.55 -9.89
N ASP A 84 5.83 -10.77 -8.58
CA ASP A 84 6.66 -11.65 -7.76
C ASP A 84 5.84 -12.84 -7.20
N SER A 85 6.40 -13.61 -6.27
CA SER A 85 5.73 -14.76 -5.66
C SER A 85 4.55 -14.39 -4.74
N ASP A 86 4.46 -13.15 -4.29
CA ASP A 86 3.44 -12.70 -3.34
C ASP A 86 2.34 -11.88 -4.01
N LYS A 87 2.70 -10.86 -4.79
CA LYS A 87 1.77 -9.89 -5.37
C LYS A 87 2.11 -9.55 -6.81
N ALA A 88 1.21 -8.83 -7.46
CA ALA A 88 1.44 -8.14 -8.71
C ALA A 88 1.17 -6.64 -8.55
N SER A 89 2.07 -5.80 -9.02
CA SER A 89 1.93 -4.35 -8.99
C SER A 89 1.56 -3.81 -10.36
N TYR A 90 0.71 -2.82 -10.39
CA TYR A 90 0.18 -2.21 -11.62
C TYR A 90 0.30 -0.68 -11.53
N THR A 91 0.32 -0.04 -12.70
CA THR A 91 0.26 1.42 -12.81
C THR A 91 -0.97 1.82 -13.64
N LEU A 92 -1.84 2.62 -13.06
CA LEU A 92 -2.87 3.35 -13.80
C LEU A 92 -2.25 4.62 -14.38
N ASN A 93 -2.57 4.91 -15.64
CA ASN A 93 -2.24 6.17 -16.28
C ASN A 93 -3.55 6.87 -16.61
N PHE A 94 -3.73 8.08 -16.10
CA PHE A 94 -4.90 8.92 -16.34
C PHE A 94 -4.55 9.97 -17.38
N THR A 95 -5.27 9.98 -18.48
CA THR A 95 -5.06 10.90 -19.60
C THR A 95 -6.12 11.99 -19.66
N GLU A 96 -7.34 11.65 -19.26
CA GLU A 96 -8.50 12.54 -19.31
C GLU A 96 -9.19 12.58 -17.95
N GLU A 97 -9.67 13.74 -17.54
CA GLU A 97 -10.43 13.92 -16.31
C GLU A 97 -11.77 13.19 -16.37
N GLY A 98 -12.24 12.73 -15.23
CA GLY A 98 -13.51 12.04 -15.10
C GLY A 98 -13.41 10.74 -14.32
N GLU A 99 -14.51 10.00 -14.37
CA GLU A 99 -14.61 8.68 -13.72
C GLU A 99 -13.80 7.64 -14.49
N ASN A 100 -12.96 6.92 -13.77
CA ASN A 100 -12.18 5.79 -14.25
C ASN A 100 -12.61 4.52 -13.52
N ILE A 101 -12.90 3.47 -14.26
CA ILE A 101 -13.33 2.19 -13.73
C ILE A 101 -12.17 1.20 -13.79
N VAL A 102 -11.77 0.69 -12.63
CA VAL A 102 -10.76 -0.37 -12.52
C VAL A 102 -11.45 -1.64 -12.06
N THR A 103 -11.33 -2.70 -12.85
CA THR A 103 -11.85 -4.01 -12.50
C THR A 103 -10.70 -4.98 -12.28
N VAL A 104 -10.70 -5.64 -11.12
CA VAL A 104 -9.73 -6.67 -10.75
C VAL A 104 -10.49 -7.98 -10.59
N SER A 105 -10.08 -9.03 -11.31
CA SER A 105 -10.74 -10.33 -11.23
C SER A 105 -9.73 -11.47 -11.18
N ALA A 106 -10.09 -12.54 -10.48
CA ALA A 106 -9.31 -13.78 -10.41
C ALA A 106 -10.27 -14.99 -10.49
N SER A 107 -9.80 -16.07 -11.07
CA SER A 107 -10.53 -17.33 -11.17
C SER A 107 -9.69 -18.45 -10.57
N SER A 108 -10.31 -19.33 -9.78
CA SER A 108 -9.68 -20.56 -9.30
C SER A 108 -9.88 -21.70 -10.29
N ASP A 109 -9.09 -22.77 -10.14
CA ASP A 109 -9.14 -23.96 -11.00
C ASP A 109 -10.53 -24.63 -11.02
N GLY A 110 -11.37 -24.43 -10.00
CA GLY A 110 -12.76 -24.87 -9.97
C GLY A 110 -13.74 -23.93 -10.69
N GLY A 111 -13.27 -22.96 -11.47
CA GLY A 111 -14.09 -22.04 -12.25
C GLY A 111 -14.80 -20.96 -11.42
N LYS A 112 -14.63 -20.94 -10.10
CA LYS A 112 -15.17 -19.86 -9.26
C LYS A 112 -14.38 -18.58 -9.51
N LYS A 113 -15.11 -17.50 -9.73
CA LYS A 113 -14.57 -16.17 -10.03
C LYS A 113 -14.88 -15.20 -8.89
N LYS A 114 -13.90 -14.36 -8.53
CA LYS A 114 -14.09 -13.16 -7.72
C LYS A 114 -13.72 -11.95 -8.55
N GLN A 115 -14.49 -10.90 -8.38
CA GLN A 115 -14.28 -9.62 -9.06
C GLN A 115 -14.51 -8.48 -8.09
N LEU A 116 -13.64 -7.47 -8.15
CA LEU A 116 -13.75 -6.21 -7.46
C LEU A 116 -13.76 -5.09 -8.51
N THR A 117 -14.57 -4.08 -8.28
CA THR A 117 -14.65 -2.91 -9.17
C THR A 117 -14.45 -1.66 -8.33
N TYR A 118 -13.62 -0.76 -8.81
CA TYR A 118 -13.27 0.50 -8.17
C TYR A 118 -13.57 1.63 -9.13
N ARG A 119 -14.21 2.68 -8.62
CA ARG A 119 -14.38 3.96 -9.31
C ARG A 119 -13.35 4.93 -8.78
N ILE A 120 -12.58 5.54 -9.67
CA ILE A 120 -11.57 6.53 -9.33
C ILE A 120 -11.88 7.78 -10.13
N LEU A 121 -12.17 8.87 -9.44
CA LEU A 121 -12.36 10.16 -10.08
C LEU A 121 -10.98 10.79 -10.28
N TYR A 122 -10.52 10.82 -11.55
CA TYR A 122 -9.33 11.59 -11.88
C TYR A 122 -9.73 13.05 -12.14
N ARG A 123 -9.09 13.93 -11.42
CA ARG A 123 -9.20 15.36 -11.60
C ARG A 123 -7.79 15.94 -11.54
N ARG A 124 -7.37 16.57 -12.64
CA ARG A 124 -6.05 17.19 -12.71
C ARG A 124 -5.90 18.22 -11.58
N ALA A 125 -4.77 18.20 -10.94
CA ALA A 125 -4.48 19.18 -9.91
C ALA A 125 -4.14 20.52 -10.57
N GLU A 126 -4.57 21.60 -9.93
CA GLU A 126 -4.16 22.94 -10.30
C GLU A 126 -2.74 23.22 -9.78
N PRO A 127 -1.95 24.07 -10.45
CA PRO A 127 -0.63 24.45 -9.97
C PRO A 127 -0.67 24.93 -8.51
N GLY A 128 0.17 24.34 -7.65
CA GLY A 128 0.22 24.61 -6.22
C GLY A 128 -0.77 23.81 -5.35
N GLU A 129 -1.72 23.06 -5.95
CA GLU A 129 -2.64 22.20 -5.22
C GLU A 129 -1.89 20.99 -4.62
N GLU A 130 -2.26 20.58 -3.40
CA GLU A 130 -1.69 19.39 -2.76
C GLU A 130 -2.13 18.12 -3.50
N ILE A 131 -1.15 17.34 -3.98
CA ILE A 131 -1.36 16.09 -4.71
C ILE A 131 -0.92 14.85 -3.95
N GLY A 132 -0.30 15.04 -2.79
CA GLY A 132 0.19 13.97 -1.92
C GLY A 132 1.06 14.52 -0.82
N ARG A 133 1.71 13.62 -0.08
CA ARG A 133 2.63 13.93 1.00
C ARG A 133 3.88 13.09 0.92
N ALA A 134 5.01 13.62 1.37
CA ALA A 134 6.29 12.95 1.49
C ALA A 134 6.90 13.22 2.86
N ILE A 135 7.72 12.30 3.35
CA ILE A 135 8.54 12.54 4.54
C ILE A 135 9.89 13.06 4.07
N TRP A 136 10.29 14.20 4.60
CA TRP A 136 11.58 14.82 4.37
C TRP A 136 12.36 14.91 5.66
N SER A 137 13.67 14.70 5.59
CA SER A 137 14.62 15.00 6.64
C SER A 137 15.86 15.67 6.05
N VAL A 138 16.55 16.44 6.84
CA VAL A 138 17.89 16.96 6.53
C VAL A 138 18.83 16.45 7.61
N GLU A 139 19.77 15.60 7.21
CA GLU A 139 20.60 14.83 8.12
C GLU A 139 22.07 15.26 8.03
N ALA A 140 22.75 15.30 9.16
CA ALA A 140 24.18 15.57 9.26
C ALA A 140 24.87 14.60 10.23
N PHE A 141 24.43 13.35 10.27
CA PHE A 141 24.98 12.30 11.15
C PHE A 141 26.44 12.01 10.88
N THR A 142 26.86 12.06 9.62
CA THR A 142 28.30 11.82 9.24
C THR A 142 29.25 12.81 9.84
N VAL A 143 28.78 13.97 10.26
CA VAL A 143 29.56 15.03 10.91
C VAL A 143 29.16 15.23 12.38
N GLY A 144 28.37 14.31 12.94
CA GLY A 144 28.00 14.29 14.35
C GLY A 144 26.90 15.27 14.76
N CYS A 145 26.22 15.92 13.81
CA CYS A 145 25.21 16.95 14.11
C CYS A 145 23.77 16.42 14.18
N GLY A 146 23.55 15.14 13.85
CA GLY A 146 22.21 14.55 13.90
C GLY A 146 21.28 15.07 12.80
N TYR A 147 20.02 15.33 13.13
CA TYR A 147 19.06 15.97 12.24
C TYR A 147 19.19 17.49 12.30
N ILE A 148 19.28 18.12 11.13
CA ILE A 148 19.12 19.57 10.95
C ILE A 148 17.62 19.88 10.84
N VAL A 149 16.88 19.04 10.11
CA VAL A 149 15.42 19.00 10.09
C VAL A 149 14.99 17.58 10.35
N GLU A 150 14.27 17.37 11.43
CA GLU A 150 13.69 16.07 11.79
C GLU A 150 12.77 15.56 10.68
N PRO A 151 12.58 14.20 10.55
CA PRO A 151 11.64 13.64 9.62
C PRO A 151 10.26 14.30 9.75
N THR A 152 9.86 15.05 8.73
CA THR A 152 8.65 15.88 8.73
C THR A 152 7.81 15.53 7.51
N GLU A 153 6.51 15.38 7.71
CA GLU A 153 5.56 15.16 6.62
C GLU A 153 5.27 16.48 5.91
N VAL A 154 5.58 16.55 4.61
CA VAL A 154 5.49 17.75 3.78
C VAL A 154 4.52 17.50 2.63
N PRO A 155 3.58 18.43 2.34
CA PRO A 155 2.71 18.31 1.19
C PRO A 155 3.50 18.42 -0.11
N ILE A 156 3.18 17.52 -1.06
CA ILE A 156 3.66 17.59 -2.44
C ILE A 156 2.65 18.43 -3.23
N ARG A 157 3.11 19.47 -3.91
CA ARG A 157 2.24 20.36 -4.68
C ARG A 157 2.45 20.19 -6.17
N GLU A 158 1.37 20.28 -6.93
CA GLU A 158 1.42 20.21 -8.39
C GLU A 158 2.31 21.30 -8.98
N GLY A 159 3.24 20.89 -9.86
CA GLY A 159 4.22 21.79 -10.50
C GLY A 159 5.41 22.19 -9.61
N GLU A 160 5.45 21.76 -8.34
CA GLU A 160 6.58 21.97 -7.44
C GLU A 160 7.64 20.87 -7.62
N THR A 161 8.88 21.26 -7.80
CA THR A 161 10.00 20.33 -7.87
C THR A 161 10.46 19.89 -6.47
N ALA A 162 11.22 18.80 -6.38
CA ALA A 162 11.82 18.37 -5.11
C ALA A 162 12.75 19.46 -4.50
N ALA A 163 13.42 20.23 -5.35
CA ALA A 163 14.26 21.34 -4.90
C ALA A 163 13.44 22.48 -4.29
N GLU A 164 12.31 22.82 -4.90
CA GLU A 164 11.38 23.84 -4.36
C GLU A 164 10.77 23.37 -3.03
N GLN A 165 10.40 22.08 -2.91
CA GLN A 165 9.94 21.49 -1.64
C GLN A 165 11.01 21.59 -0.55
N LEU A 166 12.26 21.22 -0.87
CA LEU A 166 13.38 21.32 0.07
C LEU A 166 13.59 22.77 0.52
N LEU A 167 13.63 23.73 -0.39
CA LEU A 167 13.81 25.13 -0.06
C LEU A 167 12.66 25.66 0.81
N ARG A 168 11.43 25.26 0.53
CA ARG A 168 10.26 25.60 1.35
C ARG A 168 10.40 25.00 2.75
N LEU A 169 10.75 23.71 2.87
CA LEU A 169 10.96 23.05 4.16
C LEU A 169 12.05 23.75 4.99
N LEU A 170 13.17 24.10 4.36
CA LEU A 170 14.23 24.85 5.02
C LEU A 170 13.71 26.20 5.54
N SER A 171 13.00 26.95 4.71
CA SER A 171 12.41 28.24 5.07
C SER A 171 11.42 28.13 6.23
N GLU A 172 10.55 27.12 6.24
CA GLU A 172 9.58 26.85 7.31
C GLU A 172 10.27 26.51 8.65
N ASN A 173 11.51 26.01 8.59
CA ASN A 173 12.35 25.75 9.77
C ASN A 173 13.34 26.90 10.09
N GLY A 174 13.16 28.06 9.50
CA GLY A 174 14.03 29.21 9.74
C GLY A 174 15.43 29.09 9.14
N LEU A 175 15.58 28.21 8.16
CA LEU A 175 16.85 27.92 7.48
C LEU A 175 16.86 28.49 6.07
N VAL A 176 18.04 28.79 5.56
CA VAL A 176 18.27 29.25 4.18
C VAL A 176 19.13 28.25 3.43
N GLY A 177 18.64 27.73 2.31
CA GLY A 177 19.41 26.93 1.38
C GLY A 177 20.11 27.79 0.35
N TYR A 178 21.43 27.73 0.28
CA TYR A 178 22.24 28.38 -0.77
C TYR A 178 22.54 27.36 -1.85
N TYR A 179 22.24 27.69 -3.09
CA TYR A 179 22.30 26.75 -4.21
C TYR A 179 22.78 27.41 -5.51
N GLY A 180 23.32 26.59 -6.41
CA GLY A 180 23.59 26.92 -7.78
C GLY A 180 22.50 26.44 -8.72
N GLY A 181 22.41 27.01 -9.92
CA GLY A 181 21.36 26.73 -10.87
C GLY A 181 20.02 27.36 -10.50
N THR A 182 18.94 26.68 -10.84
CA THR A 182 17.58 27.09 -10.43
C THR A 182 16.86 25.91 -9.77
N ALA A 183 15.89 26.19 -8.89
CA ALA A 183 15.11 25.13 -8.25
C ALA A 183 14.32 24.25 -9.26
N LYS A 184 14.06 24.74 -10.46
CA LYS A 184 13.39 23.99 -11.54
C LYS A 184 14.34 23.26 -12.49
N SER A 185 15.65 23.61 -12.49
CA SER A 185 16.63 23.00 -13.39
C SER A 185 18.04 23.16 -12.84
N SER A 186 18.83 22.07 -12.95
CA SER A 186 20.25 22.08 -12.56
C SER A 186 20.50 22.50 -11.10
N PHE A 187 19.59 22.16 -10.20
CA PHE A 187 19.70 22.50 -8.78
C PHE A 187 20.89 21.76 -8.13
N TYR A 188 21.72 22.55 -7.43
CA TYR A 188 22.80 22.05 -6.61
C TYR A 188 22.82 22.77 -5.27
N LEU A 189 22.44 22.11 -4.18
CA LEU A 189 22.52 22.68 -2.84
C LEU A 189 23.98 22.79 -2.40
N ALA A 190 24.46 24.00 -2.22
CA ALA A 190 25.84 24.28 -1.82
C ALA A 190 26.01 24.20 -0.31
N TYR A 191 25.14 24.84 0.45
CA TYR A 191 25.11 24.80 1.92
C TYR A 191 23.78 25.29 2.48
N ILE A 192 23.56 25.01 3.76
CA ILE A 192 22.41 25.51 4.53
C ILE A 192 22.95 26.48 5.60
N ALA A 193 22.28 27.60 5.82
CA ALA A 193 22.56 28.54 6.88
C ALA A 193 21.33 28.74 7.77
N ASP A 194 21.53 29.24 8.99
CA ASP A 194 20.42 29.76 9.75
C ASP A 194 19.88 31.05 9.09
N GLY A 195 18.59 31.31 9.25
CA GLY A 195 17.90 32.48 8.69
C GLY A 195 18.16 33.77 9.45
N THR A 196 19.12 33.79 10.39
CA THR A 196 19.45 34.97 11.15
C THR A 196 20.23 35.96 10.28
N ALA A 197 20.12 37.27 10.60
CA ALA A 197 20.70 38.36 9.81
C ALA A 197 22.24 38.33 9.71
N SER A 198 22.91 37.47 10.44
CA SER A 198 24.36 37.31 10.40
C SER A 198 24.84 36.49 9.19
N GLY A 199 23.93 35.71 8.51
CA GLY A 199 24.29 34.88 7.36
C GLY A 199 25.38 33.87 7.66
N GLU A 200 25.57 33.51 8.93
CA GLU A 200 26.56 32.51 9.29
C GLU A 200 26.16 31.18 8.70
N ARG A 201 27.05 30.65 7.87
CA ARG A 201 26.89 29.32 7.25
C ARG A 201 26.66 28.32 8.35
N TYR A 202 25.84 27.32 8.11
CA TYR A 202 25.58 26.20 9.00
C TYR A 202 26.86 25.48 9.49
N ASN A 203 28.01 25.88 8.96
CA ASN A 203 29.33 25.60 9.52
C ASN A 203 29.47 26.03 11.00
N SER A 204 28.60 26.89 11.53
CA SER A 204 28.56 27.16 12.97
C SER A 204 28.09 25.95 13.77
N TYR A 205 27.18 25.14 13.26
CA TYR A 205 26.79 23.86 13.88
C TYR A 205 27.91 22.82 13.83
N LEU A 206 28.68 22.77 12.75
CA LEU A 206 29.86 21.92 12.64
C LEU A 206 30.98 22.38 13.56
N ARG A 207 31.11 23.69 13.81
CA ARG A 207 32.13 24.24 14.73
C ARG A 207 31.82 24.04 16.19
N SER A 208 30.55 24.05 16.58
CA SER A 208 30.15 23.84 17.97
C SER A 208 30.12 22.37 18.38
N ALA A 209 30.07 21.44 17.40
CA ALA A 209 30.05 20.00 17.65
C ALA A 209 31.45 19.35 17.67
N VAL A 210 32.53 20.08 17.29
CA VAL A 210 33.92 19.61 17.43
C VAL A 210 34.43 20.02 18.81
N PRO A 211 34.62 19.10 19.77
CA PRO A 211 35.30 19.41 21.02
C PRO A 211 36.72 19.89 20.71
N THR A 212 37.09 21.06 21.20
CA THR A 212 38.46 21.56 21.17
C THR A 212 39.38 20.74 22.06
#